data_b49ec629efd2fced9895dd24f19cb1e0
#
_entry.id   b49ec629efd2fced9895dd24f19cb1e0
#
_cell.length_a   1.000
_cell.length_b   1.000
_cell.length_c   1.000
_cell.angle_alpha   90.00
_cell.angle_beta   90.00
_cell.angle_gamma   90.00
#
_symmetry.space_group_name_H-M   'P 1'
#
loop_
_entity.id
_entity.type
_entity.pdbx_description
1 polymer ?
#
loop_
_entity_poly.entity_id
_entity_poly.type
_entity_poly.pdbx_seq_one_letter_code
_entity_poly.pdbx_strand_id
1 'polypeptide(L)'
;MERIVKSELGTIEIYNGNKLHKLDGPAVIFFNGDKEYWENGKLIKRELTNGVTSYYKDNKLHRDSLPALITPNGSYYFRNGKQI
;
A
#
# COMPACT_ATOMS: atom_id res chain seq x y z
N MET A 1 1.75 -5.69 19.55
CA MET A 1 2.61 -6.82 19.23
C MET A 1 2.42 -7.24 17.79
N GLU A 2 3.50 -7.44 17.08
CA GLU A 2 3.46 -7.83 15.68
C GLU A 2 3.07 -9.30 15.53
N ARG A 3 2.18 -9.59 14.60
CA ARG A 3 1.74 -10.94 14.29
C ARG A 3 1.84 -11.18 12.80
N ILE A 4 2.52 -12.23 12.40
CA ILE A 4 2.75 -12.54 10.99
C ILE A 4 1.88 -13.73 10.59
N VAL A 5 1.10 -13.56 9.53
CA VAL A 5 0.24 -14.60 8.97
C VAL A 5 0.70 -14.87 7.54
N LYS A 6 0.91 -16.14 7.22
CA LYS A 6 1.35 -16.55 5.89
C LYS A 6 0.32 -17.51 5.28
N SER A 7 -0.17 -17.17 4.10
CA SER A 7 -1.12 -18.02 3.39
C SER A 7 -0.43 -19.21 2.71
N GLU A 8 -1.21 -20.19 2.27
CA GLU A 8 -0.67 -21.36 1.55
C GLU A 8 0.04 -20.95 0.27
N LEU A 9 -0.42 -19.90 -0.39
CA LEU A 9 0.17 -19.42 -1.64
C LEU A 9 1.41 -18.54 -1.41
N GLY A 10 1.71 -18.21 -0.15
CA GLY A 10 2.89 -17.43 0.18
C GLY A 10 2.68 -15.94 0.38
N THR A 11 1.43 -15.48 0.45
CA THR A 11 1.15 -14.09 0.83
C THR A 11 1.40 -13.91 2.31
N ILE A 12 2.12 -12.85 2.68
CA ILE A 12 2.45 -12.54 4.06
C ILE A 12 1.68 -11.31 4.50
N GLU A 13 1.03 -11.40 5.65
CA GLU A 13 0.32 -10.27 6.26
C GLU A 13 0.88 -10.02 7.65
N ILE A 14 1.11 -8.76 7.99
CA ILE A 14 1.68 -8.37 9.27
C ILE A 14 0.67 -7.49 9.99
N TYR A 15 0.33 -7.90 11.21
CA TYR A 15 -0.68 -7.25 12.03
C TYR A 15 -0.09 -6.70 13.32
N ASN A 16 -0.66 -5.61 13.78
CA ASN A 16 -0.51 -5.16 15.16
C ASN A 16 -1.89 -5.24 15.80
N GLY A 17 -2.07 -6.22 16.69
CA GLY A 17 -3.41 -6.56 17.16
C GLY A 17 -4.26 -7.11 16.02
N ASN A 18 -5.41 -6.53 15.77
CA ASN A 18 -6.31 -6.96 14.70
C ASN A 18 -6.20 -6.11 13.44
N LYS A 19 -5.21 -5.23 13.36
CA LYS A 19 -5.08 -4.30 12.24
C LYS A 19 -3.81 -4.55 11.46
N LEU A 20 -3.89 -4.53 10.14
CA LEU A 20 -2.70 -4.55 9.29
C LEU A 20 -1.86 -3.32 9.62
N HIS A 21 -0.58 -3.55 9.92
CA HIS A 21 0.27 -2.45 10.36
C HIS A 21 1.75 -2.86 10.32
N LYS A 22 2.58 -2.00 9.74
CA LYS A 22 4.03 -2.12 9.79
C LYS A 22 4.62 -0.72 9.65
N LEU A 23 5.48 -0.30 10.58
CA LEU A 23 6.01 1.06 10.57
C LEU A 23 7.10 1.28 9.52
N ASP A 24 7.95 0.30 9.32
CA ASP A 24 9.16 0.48 8.52
C ASP A 24 9.24 -0.46 7.32
N GLY A 25 8.10 -0.84 6.80
CA GLY A 25 8.06 -1.72 5.63
C GLY A 25 6.64 -2.08 5.25
N PRO A 26 6.45 -2.96 4.26
CA PRO A 26 5.12 -3.39 3.85
C PRO A 26 4.46 -4.26 4.91
N ALA A 27 3.15 -4.07 5.10
CA ALA A 27 2.34 -4.91 5.97
C ALA A 27 1.78 -6.12 5.21
N VAL A 28 1.67 -6.05 3.89
CA VAL A 28 1.25 -7.17 3.06
C VAL A 28 2.27 -7.35 1.94
N ILE A 29 2.73 -8.58 1.78
CA ILE A 29 3.60 -8.96 0.66
C ILE A 29 2.92 -10.13 -0.03
N PHE A 30 2.42 -9.88 -1.24
CA PHE A 30 1.73 -10.90 -2.02
C PHE A 30 2.73 -11.90 -2.61
N PHE A 31 2.26 -13.11 -2.90
CA PHE A 31 3.12 -14.17 -3.41
C PHE A 31 3.81 -13.79 -4.73
N ASN A 32 3.24 -12.86 -5.51
CA ASN A 32 3.83 -12.40 -6.76
C ASN A 32 4.80 -11.23 -6.58
N GLY A 33 5.01 -10.77 -5.32
CA GLY A 33 5.92 -9.68 -5.02
C GLY A 33 5.28 -8.30 -4.89
N ASP A 34 3.99 -8.17 -5.18
CA ASP A 34 3.29 -6.91 -4.92
C ASP A 34 3.29 -6.63 -3.43
N LYS A 35 3.34 -5.36 -3.06
CA LYS A 35 3.42 -4.94 -1.66
C LYS A 35 2.38 -3.89 -1.33
N GLU A 36 1.87 -3.94 -0.11
CA GLU A 36 0.99 -2.92 0.43
C GLU A 36 1.51 -2.45 1.77
N TYR A 37 1.47 -1.14 1.95
CA TYR A 37 1.88 -0.50 3.20
C TYR A 37 0.65 -0.04 3.94
N TRP A 38 0.52 -0.50 5.17
CA TRP A 38 -0.66 -0.24 6.01
C TRP A 38 -0.23 0.34 7.34
N GLU A 39 -1.05 1.23 7.86
CA GLU A 39 -0.82 1.84 9.16
C GLU A 39 -2.14 1.87 9.91
N ASN A 40 -2.19 1.15 11.04
CA ASN A 40 -3.38 1.05 11.89
C ASN A 40 -4.63 0.67 11.12
N GLY A 41 -4.51 -0.29 10.20
CA GLY A 41 -5.64 -0.77 9.42
C GLY A 41 -6.01 0.09 8.23
N LYS A 42 -5.23 1.11 7.92
CA LYS A 42 -5.47 1.98 6.76
C LYS A 42 -4.39 1.78 5.72
N LEU A 43 -4.79 1.57 4.48
CA LEU A 43 -3.87 1.44 3.36
C LEU A 43 -3.28 2.82 3.04
N ILE A 44 -1.94 2.91 2.98
CA ILE A 44 -1.26 4.18 2.69
C ILE A 44 -0.48 4.14 1.37
N LYS A 45 -0.08 2.96 0.89
CA LYS A 45 0.72 2.87 -0.31
C LYS A 45 0.67 1.45 -0.88
N ARG A 46 0.68 1.34 -2.20
CA ARG A 46 0.84 0.05 -2.89
C ARG A 46 2.01 0.15 -3.87
N GLU A 47 2.83 -0.89 -3.90
CA GLU A 47 3.90 -1.03 -4.87
C GLU A 47 3.69 -2.33 -5.63
N LEU A 48 3.39 -2.24 -6.91
CA LEU A 48 3.16 -3.41 -7.75
C LEU A 48 4.41 -3.76 -8.54
N THR A 49 4.58 -5.02 -8.84
CA THR A 49 5.76 -5.51 -9.56
C THR A 49 5.84 -4.98 -10.99
N ASN A 50 4.72 -4.50 -11.55
CA ASN A 50 4.70 -3.91 -12.89
C ASN A 50 5.17 -2.46 -12.92
N GLY A 51 5.67 -1.93 -11.80
CA GLY A 51 6.20 -0.57 -11.74
C GLY A 51 5.19 0.50 -11.35
N VAL A 52 3.99 0.11 -10.96
CA VAL A 52 2.95 1.06 -10.52
C VAL A 52 3.05 1.25 -9.01
N THR A 53 3.10 2.51 -8.57
CA THR A 53 3.06 2.87 -7.16
C THR A 53 1.89 3.82 -6.95
N SER A 54 1.08 3.57 -5.92
CA SER A 54 -0.07 4.41 -5.61
C SER A 54 -0.11 4.75 -4.13
N TYR A 55 -0.58 5.95 -3.82
CA TYR A 55 -0.65 6.48 -2.46
C TYR A 55 -2.09 6.76 -2.08
N TYR A 56 -2.45 6.48 -0.84
CA TYR A 56 -3.84 6.52 -0.38
C TYR A 56 -3.98 7.29 0.92
N LYS A 57 -5.13 7.91 1.07
CA LYS A 57 -5.59 8.50 2.32
C LYS A 57 -7.09 8.28 2.41
N ASP A 58 -7.55 7.73 3.54
CA ASP A 58 -8.96 7.42 3.76
C ASP A 58 -9.56 6.62 2.60
N ASN A 59 -8.82 5.58 2.14
CA ASN A 59 -9.20 4.65 1.08
C ASN A 59 -9.35 5.30 -0.30
N LYS A 60 -8.80 6.50 -0.49
CA LYS A 60 -8.85 7.19 -1.78
C LYS A 60 -7.45 7.53 -2.24
N LEU A 61 -7.22 7.51 -3.56
CA LEU A 61 -5.97 7.99 -4.11
C LEU A 61 -5.77 9.44 -3.66
N HIS A 62 -4.65 9.68 -2.98
CA HIS A 62 -4.35 10.99 -2.44
C HIS A 62 -2.89 11.11 -2.07
N ARG A 63 -2.29 12.24 -2.42
CA ARG A 63 -0.97 12.60 -1.92
C ARG A 63 -0.85 14.12 -2.01
N ASP A 64 -0.36 14.73 -0.93
CA ASP A 64 -0.13 16.16 -0.91
C ASP A 64 1.15 16.49 -1.68
N SER A 65 1.10 17.47 -2.58
CA SER A 65 2.26 18.04 -3.27
C SER A 65 3.05 17.13 -4.20
N LEU A 66 2.77 15.83 -4.23
CA LEU A 66 3.47 14.85 -5.06
C LEU A 66 2.47 13.97 -5.78
N PRO A 67 2.88 13.25 -6.85
CA PRO A 67 1.95 12.36 -7.54
C PRO A 67 1.44 11.25 -6.63
N ALA A 68 0.13 10.97 -6.69
CA ALA A 68 -0.48 9.87 -5.95
C ALA A 68 -0.45 8.57 -6.73
N LEU A 69 -0.32 8.62 -8.04
CA LEU A 69 -0.23 7.45 -8.92
C LEU A 69 0.99 7.62 -9.82
N ILE A 70 1.91 6.67 -9.73
CA ILE A 70 3.14 6.69 -10.52
C ILE A 70 3.18 5.39 -11.33
N THR A 71 3.27 5.52 -12.65
CA THR A 71 3.33 4.37 -13.56
C THR A 71 4.57 4.48 -14.42
N PRO A 72 4.97 3.40 -15.14
CA PRO A 72 6.09 3.49 -16.07
C PRO A 72 5.87 4.52 -17.18
N ASN A 73 4.62 4.88 -17.46
CA ASN A 73 4.29 5.82 -18.55
C ASN A 73 3.98 7.23 -18.06
N GLY A 74 4.02 7.49 -16.76
CA GLY A 74 3.77 8.84 -16.26
C GLY A 74 3.31 8.86 -14.82
N SER A 75 3.19 10.08 -14.30
CA SER A 75 2.79 10.34 -12.92
C SER A 75 1.55 11.21 -12.91
N TYR A 76 0.64 10.91 -11.99
CA TYR A 76 -0.66 11.57 -11.93
C TYR A 76 -0.95 12.03 -10.51
N TYR A 77 -1.50 13.23 -10.41
CA TYR A 77 -1.80 13.85 -9.12
C TYR A 77 -3.27 13.63 -8.78
N PHE A 78 -3.52 13.22 -7.55
CA PHE A 78 -4.87 13.00 -7.04
C PHE A 78 -5.03 13.63 -5.66
N ARG A 79 -6.21 14.16 -5.41
CA ARG A 79 -6.58 14.65 -4.10
C ARG A 79 -7.99 14.16 -3.79
N ASN A 80 -8.12 13.41 -2.67
CA ASN A 80 -9.38 12.82 -2.24
C ASN A 80 -10.06 12.00 -3.34
N GLY A 81 -9.25 11.23 -4.09
CA GLY A 81 -9.74 10.36 -5.14
C GLY A 81 -10.00 11.03 -6.49
N LYS A 82 -9.79 12.32 -6.59
CA LYS A 82 -10.00 13.06 -7.84
C LYS A 82 -8.67 13.47 -8.45
N GLN A 83 -8.52 13.24 -9.74
CA GLN A 83 -7.33 13.66 -10.46
C GLN A 83 -7.32 15.19 -10.62
N ILE A 84 -6.16 15.77 -10.35
CA ILE A 84 -5.99 17.21 -10.43
C ILE A 84 -4.90 17.59 -11.41
#